data_05b7f686e4f88c1a2fc19901f4c5fecc
#
_entry.id   05b7f686e4f88c1a2fc19901f4c5fecc
#
_cell.length_a   1.000
_cell.length_b   1.000
_cell.length_c   1.000
_cell.angle_alpha   90.00
_cell.angle_beta   90.00
_cell.angle_gamma   90.00
#
_symmetry.space_group_name_H-M   'P 1'
#
loop_
_entity.id
_entity.type
_entity.pdbx_description
1 polymer ?
#
loop_
_entity_poly.entity_id
_entity_poly.type
_entity_poly.pdbx_seq_one_letter_code
_entity_poly.pdbx_strand_id
1 'polypeptide(L)'
;LAIPSIPREQEIVKLYVYHTPELVPSDASCDCAIAIDVLRATTTMATALANGADSVQAFSDIDDLMRTSEAWSPERRIRAGERGGSMVEGCDLGNSPLDYTRDRVKDCRVFMTTTNGTRALKRIQDAPVVLAAALVNRKTAADYLLRQRPETVWLVGSGWEGSFSLEDTICAGAIAQTLLDANGTALSDVAGNDETIAAIALYRQWRDRLVDLMHCASHGQRLLRLDGYDDLKYCAQTDTLDVLPMQTEPGVLAASQT
;
A
#
# COMPACT_ATOMS: atom_id res chain seq x y z
N LEU A 1 39.12 -9.11 33.04
CA LEU A 1 39.16 -8.38 31.78
C LEU A 1 37.89 -8.78 31.02
N ALA A 2 36.87 -7.91 31.02
CA ALA A 2 35.66 -8.09 30.25
C ALA A 2 36.02 -7.81 28.76
N ILE A 3 35.72 -8.76 27.88
CA ILE A 3 35.83 -8.59 26.44
C ILE A 3 34.78 -7.55 26.07
N PRO A 4 35.13 -6.41 25.41
CA PRO A 4 34.11 -5.46 24.94
C PRO A 4 33.25 -6.19 23.94
N SER A 5 31.92 -6.13 24.16
CA SER A 5 30.94 -6.62 23.19
C SER A 5 31.16 -5.83 21.89
N ILE A 6 31.49 -6.53 20.82
CA ILE A 6 31.51 -5.96 19.47
C ILE A 6 30.09 -5.44 19.23
N PRO A 7 29.90 -4.15 18.85
CA PRO A 7 28.60 -3.66 18.46
C PRO A 7 28.10 -4.58 17.33
N ARG A 8 26.88 -5.12 17.44
CA ARG A 8 26.25 -5.79 16.30
C ARG A 8 26.25 -4.77 15.15
N GLU A 9 26.88 -5.13 14.04
CA GLU A 9 26.70 -4.38 12.80
C GLU A 9 25.19 -4.11 12.68
N GLN A 10 24.81 -2.85 12.52
CA GLN A 10 23.40 -2.49 12.37
C GLN A 10 22.92 -3.21 11.11
N GLU A 11 22.08 -4.23 11.27
CA GLU A 11 21.44 -4.91 10.16
C GLU A 11 20.68 -3.86 9.36
N ILE A 12 21.16 -3.57 8.15
CA ILE A 12 20.63 -2.51 7.28
C ILE A 12 19.51 -3.12 6.45
N VAL A 13 18.35 -2.52 6.51
CA VAL A 13 17.17 -2.91 5.72
C VAL A 13 17.43 -2.60 4.24
N LYS A 14 17.42 -3.61 3.39
CA LYS A 14 17.52 -3.46 1.93
C LYS A 14 16.14 -3.37 1.30
N LEU A 15 15.91 -2.28 0.57
CA LEU A 15 14.64 -2.01 -0.13
C LEU A 15 14.78 -2.25 -1.63
N TYR A 16 13.87 -3.01 -2.18
CA TYR A 16 13.73 -3.27 -3.61
C TYR A 16 12.38 -2.74 -4.09
N VAL A 17 12.39 -1.77 -4.99
CA VAL A 17 11.19 -1.23 -5.61
C VAL A 17 10.87 -2.00 -6.88
N TYR A 18 9.64 -2.47 -7.00
CA TYR A 18 9.09 -3.06 -8.22
C TYR A 18 7.88 -2.25 -8.65
N HIS A 19 7.93 -1.65 -9.82
CA HIS A 19 6.88 -0.73 -10.29
C HIS A 19 5.55 -1.42 -10.61
N THR A 20 5.59 -2.72 -10.87
CA THR A 20 4.39 -3.56 -11.09
C THR A 20 4.59 -4.94 -10.49
N PRO A 21 3.50 -5.67 -10.19
CA PRO A 21 3.58 -7.03 -9.65
C PRO A 21 4.36 -8.01 -10.53
N GLU A 22 4.34 -7.80 -11.85
CA GLU A 22 4.99 -8.66 -12.85
C GLU A 22 6.51 -8.57 -12.79
N LEU A 23 7.05 -7.46 -12.29
CA LEU A 23 8.50 -7.26 -12.14
C LEU A 23 9.09 -7.92 -10.89
N VAL A 24 8.24 -8.38 -9.97
CA VAL A 24 8.70 -9.12 -8.78
C VAL A 24 9.28 -10.46 -9.22
N PRO A 25 10.55 -10.79 -8.89
CA PRO A 25 11.17 -12.05 -9.28
C PRO A 25 10.38 -13.27 -8.76
N SER A 26 10.30 -14.32 -9.56
CA SER A 26 9.62 -15.56 -9.19
C SER A 26 10.48 -16.49 -8.33
N ASP A 27 11.79 -16.32 -8.38
CA ASP A 27 12.83 -17.16 -7.79
C ASP A 27 13.56 -16.47 -6.61
N ALA A 28 13.11 -15.29 -6.20
CA ALA A 28 13.61 -14.58 -5.04
C ALA A 28 12.60 -14.58 -3.89
N SER A 29 13.08 -14.28 -2.69
CA SER A 29 12.27 -14.12 -1.47
C SER A 29 12.61 -12.82 -0.77
N CYS A 30 11.72 -12.39 0.11
CA CYS A 30 11.93 -11.26 1.01
C CYS A 30 11.39 -11.59 2.39
N ASP A 31 11.77 -10.81 3.39
CA ASP A 31 11.25 -10.95 4.76
C ASP A 31 9.93 -10.19 4.91
N CYS A 32 9.78 -9.08 4.17
CA CYS A 32 8.60 -8.24 4.19
C CYS A 32 8.29 -7.73 2.78
N ALA A 33 7.02 -7.75 2.39
CA ALA A 33 6.55 -7.17 1.15
C ALA A 33 5.43 -6.17 1.42
N ILE A 34 5.46 -5.02 0.74
CA ILE A 34 4.50 -3.94 0.89
C ILE A 34 3.83 -3.68 -0.46
N ALA A 35 2.52 -3.90 -0.53
CA ALA A 35 1.72 -3.51 -1.69
C ALA A 35 1.42 -2.00 -1.64
N ILE A 36 1.59 -1.33 -2.77
CA ILE A 36 1.35 0.11 -2.92
C ILE A 36 0.40 0.35 -4.10
N ASP A 37 -0.74 0.96 -3.82
CA ASP A 37 -1.73 1.44 -4.78
C ASP A 37 -2.32 2.75 -4.23
N VAL A 38 -1.62 3.85 -4.49
CA VAL A 38 -1.98 5.16 -3.93
C VAL A 38 -3.29 5.66 -4.51
N LEU A 39 -3.55 5.41 -5.79
CA LEU A 39 -4.79 5.75 -6.47
C LEU A 39 -5.51 4.47 -6.96
N ARG A 40 -6.28 3.73 -6.10
CA ARG A 40 -6.71 4.20 -4.77
C ARG A 40 -6.71 3.07 -3.74
N ALA A 41 -6.45 1.82 -4.15
CA ALA A 41 -6.82 0.64 -3.35
C ALA A 41 -6.16 0.62 -1.96
N THR A 42 -4.84 0.81 -1.83
CA THR A 42 -4.19 0.76 -0.51
C THR A 42 -4.50 1.99 0.35
N THR A 43 -4.76 3.16 -0.25
CA THR A 43 -5.32 4.32 0.45
C THR A 43 -6.69 3.99 1.03
N THR A 44 -7.56 3.37 0.22
CA THR A 44 -8.91 2.99 0.64
C THR A 44 -8.90 1.93 1.73
N MET A 45 -8.03 0.92 1.63
CA MET A 45 -7.85 -0.11 2.66
C MET A 45 -7.39 0.49 4.00
N ALA A 46 -6.39 1.38 3.96
CA ALA A 46 -5.92 2.08 5.16
C ALA A 46 -7.03 2.93 5.77
N THR A 47 -7.80 3.65 4.96
CA THR A 47 -8.92 4.48 5.42
C THR A 47 -10.03 3.65 6.06
N ALA A 48 -10.40 2.52 5.44
CA ALA A 48 -11.41 1.61 5.99
C ALA A 48 -11.01 1.10 7.39
N LEU A 49 -9.77 0.62 7.54
CA LEU A 49 -9.26 0.10 8.82
C LEU A 49 -9.13 1.21 9.87
N ALA A 50 -8.65 2.40 9.48
CA ALA A 50 -8.58 3.55 10.38
C ALA A 50 -9.96 3.99 10.89
N ASN A 51 -11.00 3.79 10.09
CA ASN A 51 -12.39 4.08 10.44
C ASN A 51 -13.10 2.91 11.15
N GLY A 52 -12.37 1.85 11.50
CA GLY A 52 -12.86 0.78 12.37
C GLY A 52 -13.43 -0.41 11.65
N ALA A 53 -13.13 -0.61 10.37
CA ALA A 53 -13.38 -1.90 9.71
C ALA A 53 -12.61 -3.01 10.43
N ASP A 54 -13.22 -4.17 10.63
CA ASP A 54 -12.57 -5.33 11.25
C ASP A 54 -11.41 -5.85 10.39
N SER A 55 -11.64 -5.91 9.09
CA SER A 55 -10.64 -6.35 8.11
C SER A 55 -11.04 -5.97 6.69
N VAL A 56 -10.07 -6.01 5.77
CA VAL A 56 -10.28 -5.88 4.33
C VAL A 56 -9.80 -7.15 3.66
N GLN A 57 -10.68 -7.83 2.94
CA GLN A 57 -10.33 -9.02 2.15
C GLN A 57 -10.31 -8.69 0.66
N ALA A 58 -9.14 -8.90 0.04
CA ALA A 58 -8.91 -8.61 -1.37
C ALA A 58 -9.27 -9.81 -2.28
N PHE A 59 -9.96 -9.54 -3.39
CA PHE A 59 -10.36 -10.54 -4.37
C PHE A 59 -9.91 -10.13 -5.77
N SER A 60 -9.46 -11.12 -6.54
CA SER A 60 -9.16 -10.92 -7.97
C SER A 60 -10.42 -10.98 -8.84
N ASP A 61 -11.46 -11.65 -8.36
CA ASP A 61 -12.68 -11.96 -9.08
C ASP A 61 -13.92 -11.49 -8.29
N ILE A 62 -14.90 -10.93 -9.00
CA ILE A 62 -16.13 -10.40 -8.38
C ILE A 62 -17.09 -11.51 -7.93
N ASP A 63 -17.17 -12.60 -8.67
CA ASP A 63 -18.07 -13.71 -8.32
C ASP A 63 -17.59 -14.42 -7.05
N ASP A 64 -16.24 -14.55 -6.89
CA ASP A 64 -15.64 -15.06 -5.68
C ASP A 64 -15.89 -14.13 -4.48
N LEU A 65 -15.81 -12.81 -4.68
CA LEU A 65 -16.16 -11.82 -3.66
C LEU A 65 -17.63 -11.97 -3.23
N MET A 66 -18.55 -11.99 -4.19
CA MET A 66 -19.98 -12.10 -3.92
C MET A 66 -20.28 -13.37 -3.13
N ARG A 67 -19.81 -14.53 -3.61
CA ARG A 67 -19.99 -15.83 -2.96
C ARG A 67 -19.41 -15.86 -1.54
N THR A 68 -18.17 -15.41 -1.37
CA THR A 68 -17.49 -15.46 -0.07
C THR A 68 -18.17 -14.55 0.95
N SER A 69 -18.59 -13.36 0.52
CA SER A 69 -19.23 -12.38 1.42
C SER A 69 -20.62 -12.83 1.91
N GLU A 70 -21.28 -13.80 1.27
CA GLU A 70 -22.59 -14.33 1.71
C GLU A 70 -22.54 -15.02 3.07
N ALA A 71 -21.37 -15.48 3.50
CA ALA A 71 -21.18 -16.08 4.83
C ALA A 71 -21.31 -15.05 5.98
N TRP A 72 -21.29 -13.73 5.67
CA TRP A 72 -21.47 -12.65 6.64
C TRP A 72 -22.86 -12.03 6.53
N SER A 73 -23.43 -11.64 7.68
CA SER A 73 -24.69 -10.89 7.69
C SER A 73 -24.53 -9.52 7.00
N PRO A 74 -25.59 -8.99 6.38
CA PRO A 74 -25.52 -7.69 5.69
C PRO A 74 -24.99 -6.56 6.55
N GLU A 75 -25.25 -6.58 7.87
CA GLU A 75 -24.85 -5.55 8.83
C GLU A 75 -23.36 -5.62 9.19
N ARG A 76 -22.69 -6.74 8.84
CA ARG A 76 -21.28 -7.01 9.19
C ARG A 76 -20.38 -7.13 7.97
N ARG A 77 -20.91 -6.84 6.78
CA ARG A 77 -20.17 -6.89 5.52
C ARG A 77 -20.33 -5.64 4.69
N ILE A 78 -19.29 -5.29 3.96
CA ILE A 78 -19.31 -4.28 2.88
C ILE A 78 -18.73 -4.94 1.64
N ARG A 79 -19.46 -4.94 0.55
CA ARG A 79 -18.99 -5.34 -0.78
C ARG A 79 -18.47 -4.11 -1.51
N ALA A 80 -17.23 -4.13 -1.90
CA ALA A 80 -16.56 -3.00 -2.53
C ALA A 80 -15.95 -3.44 -3.87
N GLY A 81 -16.33 -2.79 -4.93
CA GLY A 81 -15.88 -3.17 -6.27
C GLY A 81 -15.66 -1.99 -7.18
N GLU A 82 -14.55 -1.99 -7.90
CA GLU A 82 -14.23 -0.98 -8.91
C GLU A 82 -13.78 -1.67 -10.20
N ARG A 83 -14.35 -1.24 -11.33
CA ARG A 83 -13.86 -1.56 -12.67
C ARG A 83 -13.97 -0.31 -13.55
N GLY A 84 -12.85 0.02 -14.22
CA GLY A 84 -12.79 1.21 -15.09
C GLY A 84 -13.07 2.54 -14.38
N GLY A 85 -12.80 2.63 -13.06
CA GLY A 85 -13.05 3.82 -12.24
C GLY A 85 -14.48 3.92 -11.69
N SER A 86 -15.39 3.02 -12.06
CA SER A 86 -16.79 3.02 -11.61
C SER A 86 -17.06 1.88 -10.63
N MET A 87 -18.04 2.09 -9.75
CA MET A 87 -18.50 1.05 -8.82
C MET A 87 -19.12 -0.11 -9.61
N VAL A 88 -18.80 -1.35 -9.18
CA VAL A 88 -19.36 -2.58 -9.76
C VAL A 88 -20.79 -2.77 -9.27
N GLU A 89 -21.67 -3.19 -10.18
CA GLU A 89 -23.07 -3.50 -9.86
C GLU A 89 -23.15 -4.59 -8.75
N GLY A 90 -24.04 -4.38 -7.81
CA GLY A 90 -24.21 -5.29 -6.65
C GLY A 90 -23.22 -5.04 -5.51
N CYS A 91 -22.29 -4.09 -5.63
CA CYS A 91 -21.45 -3.62 -4.54
C CYS A 91 -22.09 -2.46 -3.77
N ASP A 92 -21.75 -2.36 -2.48
CA ASP A 92 -22.21 -1.31 -1.57
C ASP A 92 -21.36 -0.03 -1.72
N LEU A 93 -20.07 -0.19 -2.09
CA LEU A 93 -19.08 0.85 -2.25
C LEU A 93 -18.23 0.66 -3.51
N GLY A 94 -17.71 1.78 -4.02
CA GLY A 94 -16.64 1.79 -5.01
C GLY A 94 -15.25 1.73 -4.37
N ASN A 95 -14.28 2.44 -4.97
CA ASN A 95 -12.91 2.52 -4.48
C ASN A 95 -12.50 3.96 -4.07
N SER A 96 -13.47 4.85 -3.82
CA SER A 96 -13.18 6.18 -3.24
C SER A 96 -12.92 6.06 -1.74
N PRO A 97 -11.74 6.45 -1.22
CA PRO A 97 -11.48 6.40 0.22
C PRO A 97 -12.46 7.28 1.03
N LEU A 98 -13.02 8.30 0.42
CA LEU A 98 -13.98 9.23 1.05
C LEU A 98 -15.32 8.58 1.40
N ASP A 99 -15.66 7.46 0.76
CA ASP A 99 -16.88 6.70 1.02
C ASP A 99 -16.77 5.79 2.25
N TYR A 100 -15.56 5.50 2.73
CA TYR A 100 -15.30 4.57 3.83
C TYR A 100 -15.30 5.28 5.18
N THR A 101 -16.40 5.99 5.46
CA THR A 101 -16.61 6.69 6.72
C THR A 101 -16.82 5.72 7.88
N ARG A 102 -16.53 6.15 9.11
CA ARG A 102 -16.70 5.33 10.30
C ARG A 102 -18.12 4.75 10.43
N ASP A 103 -19.15 5.54 10.13
CA ASP A 103 -20.54 5.10 10.24
C ASP A 103 -20.90 3.99 9.25
N ARG A 104 -20.16 3.91 8.13
CA ARG A 104 -20.39 2.87 7.12
C ARG A 104 -19.59 1.59 7.35
N VAL A 105 -18.35 1.71 7.81
CA VAL A 105 -17.41 0.55 7.81
C VAL A 105 -17.11 -0.02 9.19
N LYS A 106 -17.46 0.69 10.28
CA LYS A 106 -17.15 0.24 11.64
C LYS A 106 -17.74 -1.14 11.91
N ASP A 107 -16.91 -2.00 12.50
CA ASP A 107 -17.25 -3.38 12.86
C ASP A 107 -17.69 -4.26 11.67
N CYS A 108 -17.36 -3.84 10.43
CA CYS A 108 -17.64 -4.61 9.21
C CYS A 108 -16.36 -5.21 8.63
N ARG A 109 -16.50 -6.37 7.99
CA ARG A 109 -15.50 -6.89 7.06
C ARG A 109 -15.77 -6.32 5.68
N VAL A 110 -14.73 -5.72 5.07
CA VAL A 110 -14.79 -5.18 3.71
C VAL A 110 -14.28 -6.23 2.74
N PHE A 111 -15.10 -6.63 1.77
CA PHE A 111 -14.76 -7.53 0.67
C PHE A 111 -14.48 -6.67 -0.56
N MET A 112 -13.24 -6.58 -1.00
CA MET A 112 -12.80 -5.60 -1.99
C MET A 112 -12.22 -6.26 -3.24
N THR A 113 -12.65 -5.78 -4.42
CA THR A 113 -12.02 -6.11 -5.70
C THR A 113 -11.74 -4.84 -6.48
N THR A 114 -10.51 -4.70 -6.98
CA THR A 114 -10.07 -3.56 -7.77
C THR A 114 -9.27 -4.03 -8.98
N THR A 115 -9.10 -3.16 -9.95
CA THR A 115 -8.39 -3.50 -11.19
C THR A 115 -6.91 -3.80 -10.96
N ASN A 116 -6.22 -3.04 -10.08
CA ASN A 116 -4.77 -3.11 -9.91
C ASN A 116 -4.34 -3.58 -8.51
N GLY A 117 -4.83 -2.99 -7.43
CA GLY A 117 -4.32 -3.21 -6.07
C GLY A 117 -4.43 -4.65 -5.58
N THR A 118 -5.49 -5.37 -5.95
CA THR A 118 -5.66 -6.79 -5.58
C THR A 118 -4.63 -7.70 -6.25
N ARG A 119 -4.09 -7.31 -7.43
CA ARG A 119 -3.03 -8.06 -8.13
C ARG A 119 -1.69 -7.96 -7.38
N ALA A 120 -1.35 -6.76 -6.89
CA ALA A 120 -0.12 -6.56 -6.11
C ALA A 120 -0.14 -7.38 -4.82
N LEU A 121 -1.24 -7.33 -4.06
CA LEU A 121 -1.42 -8.14 -2.85
C LEU A 121 -1.31 -9.64 -3.15
N LYS A 122 -1.99 -10.12 -4.20
CA LYS A 122 -1.92 -11.53 -4.59
C LYS A 122 -0.50 -11.97 -4.97
N ARG A 123 0.28 -11.08 -5.62
CA ARG A 123 1.66 -11.41 -6.03
C ARG A 123 2.59 -11.62 -4.84
N ILE A 124 2.35 -10.91 -3.74
CA ILE A 124 3.22 -10.93 -2.57
C ILE A 124 2.62 -11.69 -1.37
N GLN A 125 1.45 -12.28 -1.49
CA GLN A 125 0.68 -12.88 -0.39
C GLN A 125 1.43 -13.98 0.39
N ASP A 126 2.43 -14.62 -0.24
CA ASP A 126 3.21 -15.70 0.34
C ASP A 126 4.50 -15.21 1.06
N ALA A 127 4.74 -13.89 1.09
CA ALA A 127 5.84 -13.33 1.88
C ALA A 127 5.58 -13.52 3.39
N PRO A 128 6.64 -13.69 4.21
CA PRO A 128 6.51 -13.86 5.66
C PRO A 128 5.71 -12.74 6.34
N VAL A 129 5.91 -11.50 5.87
CA VAL A 129 5.14 -10.33 6.29
C VAL A 129 4.63 -9.61 5.05
N VAL A 130 3.31 -9.39 4.99
CA VAL A 130 2.66 -8.62 3.92
C VAL A 130 1.95 -7.42 4.51
N LEU A 131 2.27 -6.25 3.98
CA LEU A 131 1.70 -4.97 4.38
C LEU A 131 1.05 -4.27 3.18
N ALA A 132 0.16 -3.32 3.46
CA ALA A 132 -0.28 -2.36 2.46
C ALA A 132 0.02 -0.93 2.92
N ALA A 133 0.55 -0.12 2.01
CA ALA A 133 0.89 1.26 2.29
C ALA A 133 0.43 2.20 1.17
N ALA A 134 0.19 3.43 1.56
CA ALA A 134 -0.04 4.57 0.69
C ALA A 134 0.61 5.81 1.33
N LEU A 135 0.51 6.97 0.69
CA LEU A 135 1.06 8.21 1.26
C LEU A 135 0.44 8.55 2.62
N VAL A 136 -0.86 8.26 2.79
CA VAL A 136 -1.60 8.57 4.03
C VAL A 136 -1.08 7.84 5.28
N ASN A 137 -0.42 6.68 5.13
CA ASN A 137 0.13 5.88 6.24
C ASN A 137 1.60 5.48 6.03
N ARG A 138 2.33 6.18 5.16
CA ARG A 138 3.72 5.85 4.81
C ARG A 138 4.65 5.84 6.02
N LYS A 139 4.44 6.79 6.96
CA LYS A 139 5.23 6.88 8.19
C LYS A 139 5.05 5.64 9.05
N THR A 140 3.83 5.18 9.23
CA THR A 140 3.52 3.96 10.01
C THR A 140 4.20 2.73 9.40
N ALA A 141 4.21 2.62 8.06
CA ALA A 141 4.94 1.57 7.35
C ALA A 141 6.46 1.67 7.56
N ALA A 142 7.03 2.87 7.44
CA ALA A 142 8.45 3.09 7.67
C ALA A 142 8.86 2.82 9.13
N ASP A 143 8.07 3.27 10.10
CA ASP A 143 8.28 3.03 11.53
C ASP A 143 8.25 1.52 11.85
N TYR A 144 7.38 0.75 11.19
CA TYR A 144 7.36 -0.71 11.29
C TYR A 144 8.68 -1.31 10.83
N LEU A 145 9.16 -0.93 9.65
CA LEU A 145 10.43 -1.42 9.10
C LEU A 145 11.63 -1.05 9.99
N LEU A 146 11.65 0.15 10.55
CA LEU A 146 12.68 0.61 11.48
C LEU A 146 12.70 -0.19 12.80
N ARG A 147 11.55 -0.61 13.29
CA ARG A 147 11.42 -1.42 14.52
C ARG A 147 11.75 -2.90 14.27
N GLN A 148 11.19 -3.49 13.20
CA GLN A 148 11.33 -4.93 12.93
C GLN A 148 12.64 -5.29 12.24
N ARG A 149 13.23 -4.34 11.50
CA ARG A 149 14.51 -4.49 10.78
C ARG A 149 14.58 -5.75 9.91
N PRO A 150 13.58 -5.99 9.01
CA PRO A 150 13.70 -7.07 8.06
C PRO A 150 14.92 -6.82 7.16
N GLU A 151 15.65 -7.87 6.80
CA GLU A 151 16.86 -7.75 5.97
C GLU A 151 16.48 -7.30 4.54
N THR A 152 15.44 -7.94 3.97
CA THR A 152 15.00 -7.71 2.59
C THR A 152 13.55 -7.29 2.55
N VAL A 153 13.26 -6.12 1.97
CA VAL A 153 11.92 -5.57 1.81
C VAL A 153 11.60 -5.31 0.35
N TRP A 154 10.45 -5.78 -0.09
CA TRP A 154 9.90 -5.43 -1.40
C TRP A 154 8.84 -4.35 -1.28
N LEU A 155 9.00 -3.27 -2.02
CA LEU A 155 8.00 -2.21 -2.22
C LEU A 155 7.40 -2.40 -3.62
N VAL A 156 6.18 -2.92 -3.68
CA VAL A 156 5.56 -3.37 -4.93
C VAL A 156 4.42 -2.45 -5.31
N GLY A 157 4.64 -1.63 -6.32
CA GLY A 157 3.60 -0.81 -6.94
C GLY A 157 2.58 -1.69 -7.66
N SER A 158 1.32 -1.27 -7.66
CA SER A 158 0.25 -1.95 -8.42
C SER A 158 0.32 -1.66 -9.90
N GLY A 159 0.98 -0.55 -10.26
CA GLY A 159 1.08 -0.07 -11.62
C GLY A 159 -0.24 0.46 -12.18
N TRP A 160 -0.15 1.03 -13.37
CA TRP A 160 -1.31 1.50 -14.11
C TRP A 160 -1.33 0.87 -15.51
N GLU A 161 -2.42 0.18 -15.85
CA GLU A 161 -2.56 -0.55 -17.14
C GLU A 161 -1.37 -1.47 -17.45
N GLY A 162 -0.84 -2.15 -16.41
CA GLY A 162 0.30 -3.07 -16.54
C GLY A 162 1.67 -2.37 -16.69
N SER A 163 1.74 -1.05 -16.48
CA SER A 163 2.93 -0.25 -16.64
C SER A 163 3.24 0.56 -15.36
N PHE A 164 4.24 1.41 -15.45
CA PHE A 164 4.71 2.29 -14.37
C PHE A 164 3.58 3.18 -13.83
N SER A 165 3.50 3.30 -12.51
CA SER A 165 2.64 4.24 -11.79
C SER A 165 3.50 5.26 -11.05
N LEU A 166 3.28 6.54 -11.36
CA LEU A 166 4.05 7.65 -10.80
C LEU A 166 3.79 7.81 -9.30
N GLU A 167 2.53 7.72 -8.90
CA GLU A 167 2.07 7.85 -7.53
C GLU A 167 2.51 6.70 -6.62
N ASP A 168 2.54 5.46 -7.11
CA ASP A 168 3.03 4.31 -6.35
C ASP A 168 4.54 4.40 -6.15
N THR A 169 5.26 4.78 -7.20
CA THR A 169 6.71 4.96 -7.16
C THR A 169 7.10 6.05 -6.17
N ILE A 170 6.38 7.17 -6.13
CA ILE A 170 6.70 8.25 -5.17
C ILE A 170 6.41 7.82 -3.73
N CYS A 171 5.39 7.01 -3.49
CA CYS A 171 5.10 6.44 -2.18
C CYS A 171 6.23 5.49 -1.73
N ALA A 172 6.68 4.60 -2.61
CA ALA A 172 7.85 3.75 -2.34
C ALA A 172 9.09 4.57 -2.02
N GLY A 173 9.36 5.64 -2.79
CA GLY A 173 10.45 6.57 -2.54
C GLY A 173 10.32 7.32 -1.22
N ALA A 174 9.11 7.66 -0.80
CA ALA A 174 8.83 8.31 0.48
C ALA A 174 9.15 7.40 1.68
N ILE A 175 8.76 6.11 1.60
CA ILE A 175 9.11 5.11 2.61
C ILE A 175 10.62 4.93 2.67
N ALA A 176 11.27 4.72 1.52
CA ALA A 176 12.72 4.53 1.43
C ALA A 176 13.51 5.75 1.95
N GLN A 177 13.06 6.97 1.64
CA GLN A 177 13.68 8.21 2.16
C GLN A 177 13.57 8.29 3.68
N THR A 178 12.44 7.88 4.26
CA THR A 178 12.26 7.89 5.72
C THR A 178 13.26 6.96 6.41
N LEU A 179 13.50 5.77 5.86
CA LEU A 179 14.51 4.84 6.39
C LEU A 179 15.93 5.40 6.25
N LEU A 180 16.23 6.00 5.10
CA LEU A 180 17.53 6.62 4.85
C LEU A 180 17.81 7.75 5.86
N ASP A 181 16.85 8.62 6.10
CA ASP A 181 16.97 9.74 7.04
C ASP A 181 17.13 9.27 8.49
N ALA A 182 16.37 8.23 8.88
CA ALA A 182 16.41 7.70 10.25
C ALA A 182 17.73 6.98 10.57
N ASN A 183 18.31 6.28 9.61
CA ASN A 183 19.53 5.49 9.83
C ASN A 183 20.80 6.33 9.65
N GLY A 184 20.75 7.49 8.95
CA GLY A 184 21.93 8.29 8.63
C GLY A 184 22.97 7.55 7.78
N THR A 185 22.53 6.52 7.03
CA THR A 185 23.35 5.62 6.22
C THR A 185 23.49 6.13 4.78
N ALA A 186 24.39 5.55 4.02
CA ALA A 186 24.52 5.87 2.60
C ALA A 186 23.33 5.32 1.79
N LEU A 187 23.01 5.98 0.67
CA LEU A 187 21.96 5.53 -0.24
C LEU A 187 22.19 4.09 -0.71
N SER A 188 23.45 3.71 -1.00
CA SER A 188 23.86 2.35 -1.37
C SER A 188 23.56 1.30 -0.31
N ASP A 189 23.43 1.70 0.95
CA ASP A 189 23.16 0.76 2.04
C ASP A 189 21.68 0.38 2.09
N VAL A 190 20.79 1.32 1.76
CA VAL A 190 19.33 1.10 1.76
C VAL A 190 18.82 0.59 0.41
N ALA A 191 19.33 1.10 -0.71
CA ALA A 191 18.85 0.72 -2.03
C ALA A 191 19.35 -0.68 -2.43
N GLY A 192 18.40 -1.57 -2.72
CA GLY A 192 18.65 -2.92 -3.22
C GLY A 192 18.68 -2.99 -4.76
N ASN A 193 18.06 -2.02 -5.43
CA ASN A 193 18.02 -1.90 -6.89
C ASN A 193 18.00 -0.43 -7.34
N ASP A 194 18.19 -0.19 -8.63
CA ASP A 194 18.21 1.16 -9.22
C ASP A 194 16.85 1.85 -9.12
N GLU A 195 15.77 1.09 -9.16
CA GLU A 195 14.40 1.58 -9.01
C GLU A 195 14.17 2.23 -7.65
N THR A 196 14.82 1.72 -6.59
CA THR A 196 14.78 2.34 -5.26
C THR A 196 15.45 3.72 -5.28
N ILE A 197 16.59 3.85 -5.97
CA ILE A 197 17.30 5.13 -6.10
C ILE A 197 16.44 6.12 -6.89
N ALA A 198 15.85 5.66 -8.01
CA ALA A 198 14.96 6.48 -8.83
C ALA A 198 13.71 6.94 -8.06
N ALA A 199 13.10 6.06 -7.27
CA ALA A 199 11.94 6.38 -6.43
C ALA A 199 12.26 7.43 -5.37
N ILE A 200 13.42 7.32 -4.69
CA ILE A 200 13.90 8.33 -3.73
C ILE A 200 14.12 9.68 -4.41
N ALA A 201 14.78 9.69 -5.58
CA ALA A 201 15.02 10.92 -6.34
C ALA A 201 13.70 11.58 -6.77
N LEU A 202 12.71 10.80 -7.23
CA LEU A 202 11.39 11.26 -7.57
C LEU A 202 10.69 11.88 -6.35
N TYR A 203 10.69 11.20 -5.20
CA TYR A 203 10.09 11.72 -3.99
C TYR A 203 10.74 13.04 -3.55
N ARG A 204 12.07 13.14 -3.54
CA ARG A 204 12.79 14.36 -3.18
C ARG A 204 12.39 15.57 -4.04
N GLN A 205 12.14 15.32 -5.34
CA GLN A 205 11.74 16.37 -6.29
C GLN A 205 10.30 16.85 -6.07
N TRP A 206 9.38 15.95 -5.63
CA TRP A 206 7.94 16.21 -5.64
C TRP A 206 7.28 16.27 -4.28
N ARG A 207 7.99 15.94 -3.17
CA ARG A 207 7.41 15.79 -1.82
C ARG A 207 6.58 16.98 -1.34
N ASP A 208 6.91 18.20 -1.80
CA ASP A 208 6.23 19.43 -1.41
C ASP A 208 5.07 19.79 -2.37
N ARG A 209 4.83 18.98 -3.42
CA ARG A 209 3.86 19.21 -4.49
C ARG A 209 3.19 17.92 -4.95
N LEU A 210 2.77 17.06 -4.02
CA LEU A 210 2.21 15.75 -4.34
C LEU A 210 0.90 15.83 -5.12
N VAL A 211 0.04 16.80 -4.84
CA VAL A 211 -1.19 17.02 -5.61
C VAL A 211 -0.87 17.35 -7.06
N ASP A 212 0.12 18.23 -7.31
CA ASP A 212 0.53 18.58 -8.67
C ASP A 212 1.09 17.37 -9.42
N LEU A 213 1.87 16.51 -8.73
CA LEU A 213 2.37 15.27 -9.31
C LEU A 213 1.21 14.35 -9.73
N MET A 214 0.21 14.17 -8.85
CA MET A 214 -0.94 13.33 -9.17
C MET A 214 -1.75 13.88 -10.34
N HIS A 215 -1.83 15.20 -10.48
CA HIS A 215 -2.43 15.82 -11.67
C HIS A 215 -1.65 15.51 -12.96
N CYS A 216 -0.34 15.29 -12.89
CA CYS A 216 0.48 14.91 -14.05
C CYS A 216 0.44 13.40 -14.33
N ALA A 217 0.14 12.59 -13.32
CA ALA A 217 0.13 11.13 -13.44
C ALA A 217 -0.99 10.64 -14.38
N SER A 218 -0.72 9.62 -15.18
CA SER A 218 -1.70 9.06 -16.13
C SER A 218 -2.97 8.58 -15.43
N HIS A 219 -2.84 7.90 -14.29
CA HIS A 219 -3.96 7.46 -13.48
C HIS A 219 -4.69 8.64 -12.83
N GLY A 220 -3.96 9.64 -12.33
CA GLY A 220 -4.54 10.87 -11.80
C GLY A 220 -5.37 11.60 -12.86
N GLN A 221 -4.86 11.74 -14.08
CA GLN A 221 -5.61 12.29 -15.22
C GLN A 221 -6.86 11.48 -15.55
N ARG A 222 -6.82 10.16 -15.38
CA ARG A 222 -8.01 9.32 -15.54
C ARG A 222 -9.07 9.64 -14.48
N LEU A 223 -8.66 9.74 -13.20
CA LEU A 223 -9.59 10.07 -12.12
C LEU A 223 -10.19 11.46 -12.26
N LEU A 224 -9.41 12.45 -12.71
CA LEU A 224 -9.92 13.79 -12.99
C LEU A 224 -11.04 13.78 -14.04
N ARG A 225 -10.93 12.94 -15.07
CA ARG A 225 -12.01 12.77 -16.07
C ARG A 225 -13.28 12.10 -15.52
N LEU A 226 -13.20 11.52 -14.33
CA LEU A 226 -14.30 10.87 -13.60
C LEU A 226 -14.72 11.69 -12.36
N ASP A 227 -14.46 13.00 -12.36
CA ASP A 227 -14.74 13.92 -11.25
C ASP A 227 -14.07 13.53 -9.92
N GLY A 228 -12.97 12.75 -9.97
CA GLY A 228 -12.24 12.24 -8.79
C GLY A 228 -11.22 13.21 -8.19
N TYR A 229 -11.41 14.53 -8.29
CA TYR A 229 -10.46 15.53 -7.74
C TYR A 229 -10.28 15.42 -6.23
N ASP A 230 -11.36 15.23 -5.49
CA ASP A 230 -11.29 15.12 -4.03
C ASP A 230 -10.56 13.85 -3.58
N ASP A 231 -10.71 12.74 -4.32
CA ASP A 231 -9.93 11.53 -4.10
C ASP A 231 -8.42 11.77 -4.31
N LEU A 232 -8.04 12.47 -5.40
CA LEU A 232 -6.65 12.83 -5.65
C LEU A 232 -6.06 13.63 -4.49
N LYS A 233 -6.80 14.63 -4.03
CA LYS A 233 -6.39 15.50 -2.93
C LYS A 233 -6.27 14.72 -1.62
N TYR A 234 -7.18 13.78 -1.35
CA TYR A 234 -7.11 12.92 -0.18
C TYR A 234 -5.91 11.96 -0.26
N CYS A 235 -5.75 11.27 -1.39
CA CYS A 235 -4.66 10.31 -1.59
C CYS A 235 -3.26 10.97 -1.62
N ALA A 236 -3.18 12.28 -1.89
CA ALA A 236 -1.94 13.05 -1.85
C ALA A 236 -1.54 13.48 -0.43
N GLN A 237 -2.40 13.31 0.57
CA GLN A 237 -2.04 13.61 1.96
C GLN A 237 -0.98 12.62 2.46
N THR A 238 -0.12 13.10 3.36
CA THR A 238 0.93 12.27 3.95
C THR A 238 0.71 12.10 5.44
N ASP A 239 0.86 10.85 5.93
CA ASP A 239 0.94 10.54 7.36
C ASP A 239 -0.29 11.01 8.16
N THR A 240 -1.47 10.94 7.55
CA THR A 240 -2.74 11.33 8.19
C THR A 240 -3.44 10.16 8.89
N LEU A 241 -2.96 8.92 8.67
CA LEU A 241 -3.51 7.71 9.26
C LEU A 241 -2.42 6.94 10.01
N ASP A 242 -2.68 6.64 11.30
CA ASP A 242 -1.80 5.84 12.16
C ASP A 242 -2.19 4.35 12.13
N VAL A 243 -2.51 3.83 10.95
CA VAL A 243 -2.90 2.44 10.74
C VAL A 243 -1.97 1.76 9.74
N LEU A 244 -1.58 0.53 10.03
CA LEU A 244 -0.81 -0.31 9.12
C LEU A 244 -1.64 -1.55 8.77
N PRO A 245 -2.22 -1.61 7.57
CA PRO A 245 -2.85 -2.82 7.08
C PRO A 245 -1.81 -3.94 6.96
N MET A 246 -2.00 -5.03 7.72
CA MET A 246 -1.12 -6.19 7.75
C MET A 246 -1.93 -7.44 7.44
N GLN A 247 -1.39 -8.32 6.61
CA GLN A 247 -2.03 -9.58 6.27
C GLN A 247 -2.05 -10.52 7.48
N THR A 248 -3.24 -10.99 7.85
CA THR A 248 -3.48 -11.97 8.91
C THR A 248 -3.73 -13.38 8.36
N GLU A 249 -4.30 -13.45 7.16
CA GLU A 249 -4.55 -14.63 6.37
C GLU A 249 -4.35 -14.26 4.89
N PRO A 250 -4.07 -15.20 3.97
CA PRO A 250 -3.87 -14.88 2.56
C PRO A 250 -5.00 -14.00 2.00
N GLY A 251 -4.63 -12.79 1.57
CA GLY A 251 -5.55 -11.79 1.02
C GLY A 251 -6.44 -11.06 2.04
N VAL A 252 -6.28 -11.30 3.35
CA VAL A 252 -7.02 -10.60 4.42
C VAL A 252 -6.09 -9.70 5.20
N LEU A 253 -6.38 -8.41 5.22
CA LEU A 253 -5.64 -7.39 5.92
C LEU A 253 -6.45 -6.87 7.12
N ALA A 254 -5.80 -6.73 8.26
CA ALA A 254 -6.35 -6.08 9.44
C ALA A 254 -5.40 -4.99 9.94
N ALA A 255 -5.88 -4.11 10.82
CA ALA A 255 -5.02 -3.14 11.47
C ALA A 255 -3.97 -3.87 12.34
N SER A 256 -2.68 -3.63 12.08
CA SER A 256 -1.62 -4.13 12.94
C SER A 256 -1.81 -3.61 14.37
N GLN A 257 -1.71 -4.50 15.35
CA GLN A 257 -1.55 -4.09 16.74
C GLN A 257 -0.10 -3.61 16.89
N THR A 258 0.10 -2.30 16.90
CA THR A 258 1.41 -1.66 17.11
C THR A 258 1.83 -1.70 18.56
#